data_1b70a2e8e3eec6c6b6d3267ef6ffa819
#
_entry.id   1b70a2e8e3eec6c6b6d3267ef6ffa819
#
_cell.length_a   1.000
_cell.length_b   1.000
_cell.length_c   1.000
_cell.angle_alpha   90.00
_cell.angle_beta   90.00
_cell.angle_gamma   90.00
#
_symmetry.space_group_name_H-M   'P 1'
#
loop_
_entity.id
_entity.type
_entity.pdbx_description
1 polymer ?
#
loop_
_entity_poly.entity_id
_entity_poly.type
_entity_poly.pdbx_seq_one_letter_code
_entity_poly.pdbx_strand_id
1 'polypeptide(L)'
;SAGLAFTLALIDALTEGDLTGGVDVAVTGTIDVEGNVGAIGGLNSKASAVQQVGVKYLLVPVNQGEDGVDGIARAREVAGDDVEIIPVATLQEALDALVLLGGDPVVLEQG
;
A
#
# COMPACT_ATOMS: atom_id res chain seq x y z
N SER A 1 -4.54 -10.45 -4.33
CA SER A 1 -3.63 -9.38 -3.87
C SER A 1 -4.23 -7.98 -4.05
N ALA A 2 -5.43 -7.90 -4.56
CA ALA A 2 -6.12 -6.62 -4.76
C ALA A 2 -6.97 -6.18 -3.55
N GLY A 3 -7.04 -6.98 -2.48
CA GLY A 3 -7.94 -6.72 -1.36
C GLY A 3 -7.71 -5.40 -0.65
N LEU A 4 -6.44 -5.08 -0.34
CA LEU A 4 -6.11 -3.81 0.31
C LEU A 4 -6.40 -2.63 -0.62
N ALA A 5 -6.01 -2.71 -1.88
CA ALA A 5 -6.26 -1.65 -2.85
C ALA A 5 -7.77 -1.40 -3.03
N PHE A 6 -8.56 -2.47 -3.13
CA PHE A 6 -10.00 -2.35 -3.26
C PHE A 6 -10.63 -1.73 -2.01
N THR A 7 -10.19 -2.13 -0.82
CA THR A 7 -10.68 -1.57 0.45
C THR A 7 -10.39 -0.07 0.54
N LEU A 8 -9.18 0.34 0.19
CA LEU A 8 -8.83 1.76 0.19
C LEU A 8 -9.66 2.55 -0.81
N ALA A 9 -9.90 2.00 -2.00
CA ALA A 9 -10.75 2.65 -3.01
C ALA A 9 -12.19 2.82 -2.52
N LEU A 10 -12.74 1.82 -1.81
CA LEU A 10 -14.07 1.93 -1.20
C LEU A 10 -14.11 3.03 -0.13
N ILE A 11 -13.12 3.07 0.74
CA ILE A 11 -13.06 4.10 1.78
C ILE A 11 -12.99 5.49 1.14
N ASP A 12 -12.17 5.65 0.11
CA ASP A 12 -12.07 6.91 -0.61
C ASP A 12 -13.40 7.34 -1.23
N ALA A 13 -14.12 6.38 -1.81
CA ALA A 13 -15.43 6.65 -2.44
C ALA A 13 -16.52 6.99 -1.41
N LEU A 14 -16.44 6.44 -0.19
CA LEU A 14 -17.47 6.56 0.83
C LEU A 14 -17.21 7.70 1.83
N THR A 15 -16.05 8.32 1.79
CA THR A 15 -15.66 9.40 2.72
C THR A 15 -15.35 10.67 1.95
N GLU A 16 -15.42 11.80 2.64
CA GLU A 16 -14.98 13.07 2.08
C GLU A 16 -13.46 13.14 2.07
N GLY A 17 -12.92 13.93 1.15
CA GLY A 17 -11.50 14.10 1.01
C GLY A 17 -10.90 13.14 -0.01
N ASP A 18 -9.59 13.18 -0.13
CA ASP A 18 -8.81 12.38 -1.07
C ASP A 18 -7.73 11.61 -0.29
N LEU A 19 -7.83 10.29 -0.24
CA LEU A 19 -6.90 9.46 0.52
C LEU A 19 -5.45 9.64 0.09
N THR A 20 -5.20 9.89 -1.18
CA THR A 20 -3.84 10.04 -1.68
C THR A 20 -3.39 11.49 -1.81
N GLY A 21 -4.31 12.46 -1.68
CA GLY A 21 -3.98 13.86 -1.85
C GLY A 21 -3.48 14.22 -3.25
N GLY A 22 -3.87 13.45 -4.27
CA GLY A 22 -3.42 13.65 -5.63
C GLY A 22 -2.06 13.01 -5.95
N VAL A 23 -1.45 12.31 -5.01
CA VAL A 23 -0.19 11.60 -5.22
C VAL A 23 -0.49 10.21 -5.78
N ASP A 24 0.28 9.79 -6.78
CA ASP A 24 0.15 8.44 -7.34
C ASP A 24 0.79 7.42 -6.39
N VAL A 25 -0.04 6.51 -5.86
CA VAL A 25 0.39 5.46 -4.96
C VAL A 25 -0.16 4.14 -5.46
N ALA A 26 0.72 3.17 -5.66
CA ALA A 26 0.32 1.80 -5.92
C ALA A 26 0.21 1.03 -4.60
N VAL A 27 -0.71 0.09 -4.53
CA VAL A 27 -0.98 -0.67 -3.31
C VAL A 27 -1.12 -2.13 -3.66
N THR A 28 -0.50 -3.00 -2.88
CA THR A 28 -0.67 -4.43 -3.02
C THR A 28 -0.80 -5.08 -1.64
N GLY A 29 -1.53 -6.16 -1.55
CA GLY A 29 -1.75 -6.89 -0.31
C GLY A 29 -3.14 -7.48 -0.26
N THR A 30 -3.27 -8.57 0.50
CA THR A 30 -4.58 -9.08 0.90
C THR A 30 -5.01 -8.38 2.19
N ILE A 31 -6.27 -8.49 2.53
CA ILE A 31 -6.77 -7.93 3.79
C ILE A 31 -7.77 -8.91 4.39
N ASP A 32 -7.74 -9.08 5.71
CA ASP A 32 -8.71 -9.91 6.41
C ASP A 32 -9.78 -9.04 7.09
N VAL A 33 -10.74 -9.68 7.74
CA VAL A 33 -11.87 -8.98 8.38
C VAL A 33 -11.45 -8.14 9.58
N GLU A 34 -10.27 -8.39 10.13
CA GLU A 34 -9.74 -7.63 11.26
C GLU A 34 -8.88 -6.44 10.79
N GLY A 35 -8.68 -6.30 9.49
CA GLY A 35 -7.87 -5.24 8.93
C GLY A 35 -6.39 -5.56 8.82
N ASN A 36 -6.00 -6.83 8.96
CA ASN A 36 -4.61 -7.23 8.81
C ASN A 36 -4.27 -7.40 7.33
N VAL A 37 -3.13 -6.84 6.94
CA VAL A 37 -2.63 -6.93 5.56
C VAL A 37 -1.77 -8.18 5.44
N GLY A 38 -2.10 -9.01 4.45
CA GLY A 38 -1.42 -10.28 4.24
C GLY A 38 -0.48 -10.28 3.05
N ALA A 39 0.42 -11.26 3.06
CA ALA A 39 1.46 -11.45 2.06
C ALA A 39 0.90 -11.71 0.66
N ILE A 40 1.70 -11.39 -0.33
CA ILE A 40 1.36 -11.62 -1.75
C ILE A 40 2.49 -12.39 -2.43
N GLY A 41 2.14 -13.04 -3.55
CA GLY A 41 3.13 -13.56 -4.48
C GLY A 41 3.53 -12.48 -5.49
N GLY A 42 4.74 -12.62 -6.06
CA GLY A 42 5.17 -11.77 -7.17
C GLY A 42 5.49 -10.34 -6.78
N LEU A 43 5.96 -10.08 -5.57
CA LEU A 43 6.28 -8.72 -5.13
C LEU A 43 7.32 -8.05 -6.03
N ASN A 44 8.36 -8.78 -6.44
CA ASN A 44 9.39 -8.24 -7.34
C ASN A 44 8.81 -7.82 -8.68
N SER A 45 7.88 -8.60 -9.23
CA SER A 45 7.21 -8.26 -10.49
C SER A 45 6.36 -7.01 -10.35
N LYS A 46 5.69 -6.85 -9.22
CA LYS A 46 4.89 -5.65 -8.93
C LYS A 46 5.78 -4.42 -8.75
N ALA A 47 6.89 -4.54 -8.04
CA ALA A 47 7.85 -3.46 -7.87
C ALA A 47 8.42 -3.01 -9.22
N SER A 48 8.76 -3.95 -10.08
CA SER A 48 9.24 -3.67 -11.44
C SER A 48 8.16 -2.95 -12.27
N ALA A 49 6.93 -3.43 -12.22
CA ALA A 49 5.82 -2.83 -12.97
C ALA A 49 5.55 -1.39 -12.52
N VAL A 50 5.55 -1.14 -11.23
CA VAL A 50 5.35 0.19 -10.64
C VAL A 50 6.44 1.15 -11.09
N GLN A 51 7.69 0.69 -11.05
CA GLN A 51 8.84 1.47 -11.51
C GLN A 51 8.71 1.84 -12.99
N GLN A 52 8.29 0.88 -13.84
CA GLN A 52 8.15 1.10 -15.28
C GLN A 52 7.07 2.11 -15.64
N VAL A 53 5.98 2.19 -14.86
CA VAL A 53 4.90 3.15 -15.12
C VAL A 53 5.11 4.49 -14.42
N GLY A 54 6.21 4.66 -13.67
CA GLY A 54 6.55 5.93 -13.07
C GLY A 54 5.79 6.29 -11.80
N VAL A 55 5.14 5.33 -11.15
CA VAL A 55 4.52 5.54 -9.83
C VAL A 55 5.62 5.55 -8.78
N LYS A 56 5.59 6.51 -7.86
CA LYS A 56 6.69 6.75 -6.92
C LYS A 56 6.57 6.01 -5.60
N TYR A 57 5.39 5.54 -5.24
CA TYR A 57 5.14 4.92 -3.93
C TYR A 57 4.41 3.60 -4.11
N LEU A 58 4.84 2.57 -3.39
CA LEU A 58 4.20 1.25 -3.38
C LEU A 58 4.04 0.79 -1.94
N LEU A 59 2.78 0.66 -1.49
CA LEU A 59 2.47 0.06 -0.20
C LEU A 59 2.46 -1.46 -0.36
N VAL A 60 3.19 -2.15 0.51
CA VAL A 60 3.38 -3.60 0.47
C VAL A 60 3.12 -4.22 1.84
N PRO A 61 2.75 -5.51 1.90
CA PRO A 61 2.64 -6.19 3.19
C PRO A 61 3.99 -6.27 3.89
N VAL A 62 4.04 -5.90 5.16
CA VAL A 62 5.26 -6.05 5.96
C VAL A 62 5.61 -7.52 6.16
N ASN A 63 4.58 -8.37 6.28
CA ASN A 63 4.76 -9.80 6.47
C ASN A 63 4.61 -10.52 5.13
N GLN A 64 5.72 -10.89 4.52
CA GLN A 64 5.78 -11.58 3.24
C GLN A 64 6.10 -13.08 3.40
N GLY A 65 5.67 -13.67 4.52
CA GLY A 65 5.88 -15.09 4.79
C GLY A 65 7.37 -15.41 5.00
N GLU A 66 7.84 -16.51 4.40
CA GLU A 66 9.22 -16.94 4.57
C GLU A 66 10.24 -15.97 3.99
N ASP A 67 9.84 -15.19 2.99
CA ASP A 67 10.73 -14.20 2.37
C ASP A 67 10.81 -12.89 3.18
N GLY A 68 9.87 -12.61 4.03
CA GLY A 68 9.89 -11.55 5.03
C GLY A 68 10.67 -10.30 4.67
N VAL A 69 11.65 -9.97 5.53
CA VAL A 69 12.51 -8.79 5.35
C VAL A 69 13.33 -8.87 4.06
N ASP A 70 13.80 -10.07 3.69
CA ASP A 70 14.59 -10.26 2.48
C ASP A 70 13.75 -10.02 1.22
N GLY A 71 12.47 -10.38 1.24
CA GLY A 71 11.55 -10.14 0.13
C GLY A 71 11.36 -8.65 -0.13
N ILE A 72 11.21 -7.85 0.94
CA ILE A 72 11.09 -6.40 0.82
C ILE A 72 12.41 -5.79 0.35
N ALA A 73 13.55 -6.23 0.86
CA ALA A 73 14.85 -5.74 0.44
C ALA A 73 15.08 -5.98 -1.07
N ARG A 74 14.73 -7.18 -1.55
CA ARG A 74 14.82 -7.48 -2.99
C ARG A 74 13.88 -6.61 -3.82
N ALA A 75 12.67 -6.37 -3.34
CA ALA A 75 11.73 -5.49 -4.03
C ALA A 75 12.27 -4.06 -4.14
N ARG A 76 12.92 -3.57 -3.09
CA ARG A 76 13.57 -2.25 -3.12
C ARG A 76 14.68 -2.19 -4.15
N GLU A 77 15.46 -3.24 -4.29
CA GLU A 77 16.51 -3.31 -5.32
C GLU A 77 15.90 -3.27 -6.73
N VAL A 78 14.83 -4.02 -6.95
CA VAL A 78 14.14 -4.07 -8.24
C VAL A 78 13.50 -2.73 -8.57
N ALA A 79 12.87 -2.09 -7.58
CA ALA A 79 12.20 -0.79 -7.76
C ALA A 79 13.19 0.35 -8.02
N GLY A 80 14.38 0.25 -7.45
CA GLY A 80 15.40 1.30 -7.57
C GLY A 80 15.07 2.54 -6.77
N ASP A 81 15.80 3.61 -7.04
CA ASP A 81 15.67 4.87 -6.28
C ASP A 81 14.41 5.65 -6.62
N ASP A 82 13.75 5.31 -7.72
CA ASP A 82 12.58 6.05 -8.20
C ASP A 82 11.28 5.66 -7.50
N VAL A 83 11.28 4.54 -6.76
CA VAL A 83 10.08 4.05 -6.06
C VAL A 83 10.40 3.82 -4.60
N GLU A 84 9.62 4.45 -3.72
CA GLU A 84 9.68 4.17 -2.30
C GLU A 84 8.71 3.04 -1.95
N ILE A 85 9.23 1.96 -1.37
CA ILE A 85 8.43 0.82 -0.91
C ILE A 85 8.13 1.02 0.57
N ILE A 86 6.84 1.03 0.90
CA ILE A 86 6.36 1.31 2.25
C ILE A 86 5.66 0.08 2.81
N PRO A 87 6.29 -0.66 3.73
CA PRO A 87 5.65 -1.82 4.35
C PRO A 87 4.55 -1.41 5.32
N VAL A 88 3.43 -2.10 5.26
CA VAL A 88 2.30 -1.89 6.17
C VAL A 88 1.78 -3.24 6.68
N ALA A 89 1.37 -3.28 7.93
CA ALA A 89 0.85 -4.50 8.56
C ALA A 89 -0.67 -4.50 8.64
N THR A 90 -1.30 -3.32 8.68
CA THR A 90 -2.74 -3.19 8.89
C THR A 90 -3.32 -2.12 7.98
N LEU A 91 -4.64 -2.15 7.82
CA LEU A 91 -5.37 -1.09 7.13
C LEU A 91 -5.09 0.27 7.75
N GLN A 92 -5.05 0.36 9.07
CA GLN A 92 -4.78 1.63 9.75
C GLN A 92 -3.39 2.16 9.40
N GLU A 93 -2.38 1.29 9.36
CA GLU A 93 -1.04 1.69 8.96
C GLU A 93 -1.00 2.19 7.52
N ALA A 94 -1.77 1.55 6.63
CA ALA A 94 -1.87 2.01 5.24
C ALA A 94 -2.50 3.41 5.17
N LEU A 95 -3.56 3.66 5.91
CA LEU A 95 -4.20 4.98 5.96
C LEU A 95 -3.25 6.03 6.54
N ASP A 96 -2.52 5.70 7.59
CA ASP A 96 -1.54 6.60 8.22
C ASP A 96 -0.41 6.94 7.24
N ALA A 97 0.06 5.94 6.49
CA ALA A 97 1.10 6.15 5.46
C ALA A 97 0.62 7.11 4.39
N LEU A 98 -0.62 6.97 3.93
CA LEU A 98 -1.19 7.87 2.92
C LEU A 98 -1.28 9.31 3.43
N VAL A 99 -1.63 9.51 4.70
CA VAL A 99 -1.63 10.85 5.31
C VAL A 99 -0.24 11.46 5.29
N LEU A 100 0.79 10.67 5.62
CA LEU A 100 2.17 11.15 5.57
C LEU A 100 2.61 11.55 4.16
N LEU A 101 2.04 10.93 3.14
CA LEU A 101 2.33 11.26 1.74
C LEU A 101 1.50 12.44 1.21
N GLY A 102 0.62 13.00 2.02
CA GLY A 102 -0.19 14.17 1.66
C GLY A 102 -1.68 13.94 1.52
N GLY A 103 -2.14 12.71 1.79
CA GLY A 103 -3.56 12.38 1.74
C GLY A 103 -4.35 12.96 2.92
N ASP A 104 -5.66 13.00 2.77
CA ASP A 104 -6.56 13.45 3.82
C ASP A 104 -6.81 12.34 4.83
N PRO A 105 -6.89 12.66 6.13
CA PRO A 105 -7.25 11.65 7.13
C PRO A 105 -8.70 11.22 6.95
N VAL A 106 -8.97 9.95 7.27
CA VAL A 106 -10.32 9.41 7.26
C VAL A 106 -11.01 9.82 8.57
N VAL A 107 -12.11 10.52 8.44
CA VAL A 107 -12.96 10.87 9.58
C VAL A 107 -14.20 9.99 9.51
N LEU A 108 -14.37 9.13 10.52
CA LEU A 108 -15.58 8.32 10.64
C LEU A 108 -16.57 9.10 11.49
N GLU A 109 -17.68 9.50 10.85
CA GLU A 109 -18.77 10.11 11.57
C GLU A 109 -19.48 9.03 12.39
N GLN A 110 -19.53 9.25 13.70
CA GLN A 110 -20.33 8.42 14.58
C GLN A 110 -21.71 9.06 14.70
N GLY A 111 -22.59 8.57 13.84
CA GLY A 111 -23.97 9.01 13.85
C GLY A 111 -24.82 8.33 14.88
#